data_a0b2d3146b75b354b97d45e58e341a98
#
_entry.id   a0b2d3146b75b354b97d45e58e341a98
#
_cell.length_a   1.000
_cell.length_b   1.000
_cell.length_c   1.000
_cell.angle_alpha   90.00
_cell.angle_beta   90.00
_cell.angle_gamma   90.00
#
_symmetry.space_group_name_H-M   'P 1'
#
loop_
_entity.id
_entity.type
_entity.pdbx_description
1 polymer ?
#
loop_
_entity_poly.entity_id
_entity_poly.type
_entity_poly.pdbx_seq_one_letter_code
_entity_poly.pdbx_strand_id
1 'polypeptide(L)'
;MCIRDRSEIREKYQVIVLSDTFFNLSAPVFRKLNYPTVFCHKLLIDESNMISGMEMCKEEHKKLTLDYMSSLNFKTIAIGDSLNDLGMLEEADTGILFKSSNSIKSRYSKYFSCNTYSDLLKKIHQNIN
;
A
#
# COMPACT_ATOMS: atom_id res chain seq x y z
N MET A 1 10.72 -0.51 5.00
CA MET A 1 10.16 -0.79 6.34
C MET A 1 10.94 -1.95 6.94
N CYS A 2 11.48 -1.78 8.13
CA CYS A 2 12.18 -2.86 8.83
C CYS A 2 11.17 -3.97 9.17
N ILE A 3 11.58 -5.24 9.12
CA ILE A 3 10.69 -6.38 9.40
C ILE A 3 10.09 -6.26 10.81
N ARG A 4 10.87 -5.75 11.76
CA ARG A 4 10.46 -5.53 13.15
C ARG A 4 9.33 -4.51 13.29
N ASP A 5 9.45 -3.34 12.64
CA ASP A 5 8.46 -2.25 12.73
C ASP A 5 7.12 -2.67 12.14
N ARG A 6 7.16 -3.46 11.07
CA ARG A 6 5.95 -3.98 10.44
C ARG A 6 5.27 -5.06 11.28
N SER A 7 6.03 -5.90 11.99
CA SER A 7 5.46 -6.90 12.89
C SER A 7 4.65 -6.21 13.99
N GLU A 8 5.18 -5.14 14.58
CA GLU A 8 4.48 -4.35 15.59
C GLU A 8 3.14 -3.77 15.07
N ILE A 9 3.14 -3.24 13.85
CA ILE A 9 1.90 -2.72 13.24
C ILE A 9 0.90 -3.85 13.01
N ARG A 10 1.35 -4.99 12.46
CA ARG A 10 0.47 -6.13 12.15
C ARG A 10 -0.12 -6.83 13.38
N GLU A 11 0.51 -6.71 14.53
CA GLU A 11 -0.04 -7.22 15.80
C GLU A 11 -1.28 -6.43 16.25
N LYS A 12 -1.37 -5.16 15.86
CA LYS A 12 -2.42 -4.25 16.30
C LYS A 12 -3.42 -3.89 15.20
N TYR A 13 -3.00 -3.94 13.94
CA TYR A 13 -3.77 -3.44 12.80
C TYR A 13 -3.75 -4.40 11.62
N GLN A 14 -4.82 -4.41 10.86
CA GLN A 14 -4.85 -5.09 9.57
C GLN A 14 -4.02 -4.30 8.56
N VAL A 15 -3.03 -4.96 7.95
CA VAL A 15 -2.20 -4.37 6.90
C VAL A 15 -2.55 -5.00 5.56
N ILE A 16 -2.87 -4.16 4.58
CA ILE A 16 -3.14 -4.54 3.21
C ILE A 16 -2.10 -3.88 2.30
N VAL A 17 -1.51 -4.64 1.41
CA VAL A 17 -0.58 -4.15 0.38
C VAL A 17 -1.33 -3.97 -0.93
N LEU A 18 -1.37 -2.75 -1.44
CA LEU A 18 -1.96 -2.41 -2.74
C LEU A 18 -0.82 -2.09 -3.71
N SER A 19 -0.68 -2.86 -4.77
CA SER A 19 0.50 -2.76 -5.64
C SER A 19 0.13 -2.93 -7.12
N ASP A 20 0.80 -2.20 -7.98
CA ASP A 20 0.70 -2.33 -9.44
C ASP A 20 1.70 -3.36 -10.01
N THR A 21 2.34 -4.15 -9.16
CA THR A 21 3.22 -5.25 -9.57
C THR A 21 2.43 -6.52 -9.87
N PHE A 22 3.11 -7.53 -10.42
CA PHE A 22 2.56 -8.87 -10.61
C PHE A 22 2.95 -9.78 -9.44
N PHE A 23 1.96 -10.52 -8.92
CA PHE A 23 2.17 -11.44 -7.79
C PHE A 23 3.32 -12.41 -8.06
N ASN A 24 3.35 -13.00 -9.26
CA ASN A 24 4.36 -13.99 -9.66
C ASN A 24 5.79 -13.46 -9.51
N LEU A 25 6.02 -12.18 -9.85
CA LEU A 25 7.33 -11.53 -9.75
C LEU A 25 7.68 -11.14 -8.31
N SER A 26 6.67 -10.77 -7.52
CA SER A 26 6.84 -10.26 -6.17
C SER A 26 6.68 -11.33 -5.08
N ALA A 27 6.33 -12.55 -5.43
CA ALA A 27 6.12 -13.66 -4.49
C ALA A 27 7.28 -13.88 -3.50
N PRO A 28 8.58 -13.79 -3.91
CA PRO A 28 9.69 -13.90 -2.96
C PRO A 28 9.69 -12.80 -1.90
N VAL A 29 9.27 -11.57 -2.26
CA VAL A 29 9.14 -10.44 -1.33
C VAL A 29 7.98 -10.70 -0.39
N PHE A 30 6.81 -11.10 -0.89
CA PHE A 30 5.64 -11.40 -0.06
C PHE A 30 5.89 -12.54 0.92
N ARG A 31 6.66 -13.55 0.53
CA ARG A 31 7.12 -14.61 1.43
C ARG A 31 7.95 -14.06 2.58
N LYS A 32 8.95 -13.22 2.30
CA LYS A 32 9.76 -12.55 3.34
C LYS A 32 8.92 -11.64 4.25
N LEU A 33 7.81 -11.14 3.73
CA LEU A 33 6.86 -10.33 4.47
C LEU A 33 5.81 -11.17 5.21
N ASN A 34 5.98 -12.48 5.29
CA ASN A 34 5.06 -13.42 5.93
C ASN A 34 3.63 -13.31 5.36
N TYR A 35 3.51 -13.30 4.04
CA TYR A 35 2.27 -13.29 3.27
C TYR A 35 1.22 -12.29 3.81
N PRO A 36 1.42 -10.97 3.65
CA PRO A 36 0.39 -10.00 3.97
C PRO A 36 -0.80 -10.18 3.01
N THR A 37 -1.95 -9.61 3.35
CA THR A 37 -3.03 -9.43 2.37
C THR A 37 -2.53 -8.52 1.26
N VAL A 38 -2.56 -8.99 0.01
CA VAL A 38 -2.03 -8.27 -1.16
C VAL A 38 -3.06 -8.23 -2.27
N PHE A 39 -3.31 -7.04 -2.80
CA PHE A 39 -4.04 -6.84 -4.05
C PHE A 39 -3.08 -6.33 -5.10
N CYS A 40 -2.82 -7.13 -6.12
CA CYS A 40 -1.91 -6.83 -7.21
C CYS A 40 -2.29 -7.62 -8.46
N HIS A 41 -1.64 -7.32 -9.57
CA HIS A 41 -1.85 -8.04 -10.83
C HIS A 41 -1.27 -9.45 -10.76
N LYS A 42 -1.65 -10.31 -11.70
CA LYS A 42 -1.18 -11.68 -11.79
C LYS A 42 -0.83 -12.04 -13.23
N LEU A 43 0.29 -12.73 -13.42
CA LEU A 43 0.62 -13.36 -14.70
C LEU A 43 -0.04 -14.73 -14.78
N LEU A 44 -0.63 -15.04 -15.92
CA LEU A 44 -1.09 -16.39 -16.26
C LEU A 44 0.07 -17.14 -16.90
N ILE A 45 0.41 -18.29 -16.33
CA ILE A 45 1.50 -19.14 -16.76
C ILE A 45 0.89 -20.45 -17.27
N ASP A 46 1.24 -20.83 -18.48
CA ASP A 46 0.79 -22.08 -19.10
C ASP A 46 1.57 -23.32 -18.61
N GLU A 47 1.16 -24.51 -19.10
CA GLU A 47 1.78 -25.77 -18.74
C GLU A 47 3.27 -25.88 -19.17
N SER A 48 3.70 -25.05 -20.13
CA SER A 48 5.09 -24.95 -20.62
C SER A 48 5.91 -23.91 -19.85
N ASN A 49 5.39 -23.36 -18.75
CA ASN A 49 6.00 -22.26 -17.97
C ASN A 49 6.19 -20.96 -18.77
N MET A 50 5.39 -20.74 -19.79
CA MET A 50 5.38 -19.51 -20.57
C MET A 50 4.24 -18.58 -20.12
N ILE A 51 4.45 -17.27 -20.24
CA ILE A 51 3.41 -16.28 -19.96
C ILE A 51 2.35 -16.40 -21.07
N SER A 52 1.13 -16.79 -20.69
CA SER A 52 -0.01 -16.95 -21.59
C SER A 52 -1.00 -15.78 -21.51
N GLY A 53 -0.88 -14.93 -20.50
CA GLY A 53 -1.76 -13.78 -20.32
C GLY A 53 -1.53 -13.06 -18.99
N MET A 54 -2.43 -12.11 -18.70
CA MET A 54 -2.38 -11.30 -17.49
C MET A 54 -3.79 -11.10 -16.92
N GLU A 55 -3.92 -11.24 -15.61
CA GLU A 55 -5.09 -10.79 -14.84
C GLU A 55 -4.73 -9.44 -14.19
N MET A 56 -5.36 -8.38 -14.66
CA MET A 56 -5.14 -7.04 -14.13
C MET A 56 -6.20 -6.72 -13.07
N CYS A 57 -5.79 -6.07 -11.99
CA CYS A 57 -6.73 -5.41 -11.10
C CYS A 57 -7.51 -4.35 -11.90
N LYS A 58 -8.69 -3.99 -11.41
CA LYS A 58 -9.45 -2.86 -11.98
C LYS A 58 -8.61 -1.58 -11.95
N GLU A 59 -8.84 -0.72 -12.90
CA GLU A 59 -8.29 0.63 -12.88
C GLU A 59 -8.64 1.31 -11.54
N GLU A 60 -7.71 2.08 -11.01
CA GLU A 60 -7.84 2.72 -9.69
C GLU A 60 -8.13 1.75 -8.51
N HIS A 61 -7.75 0.47 -8.63
CA HIS A 61 -8.03 -0.53 -7.58
C HIS A 61 -7.57 -0.09 -6.18
N LYS A 62 -6.51 0.71 -6.08
CA LYS A 62 -6.02 1.25 -4.80
C LYS A 62 -7.06 2.17 -4.17
N LYS A 63 -7.59 3.14 -4.94
CA LYS A 63 -8.64 4.05 -4.50
C LYS A 63 -9.92 3.29 -4.16
N LEU A 64 -10.37 2.40 -5.05
CA LEU A 64 -11.57 1.60 -4.85
C LEU A 64 -11.49 0.75 -3.57
N THR A 65 -10.31 0.22 -3.23
CA THR A 65 -10.14 -0.54 -1.99
C THR A 65 -10.40 0.34 -0.76
N LEU A 66 -9.88 1.56 -0.74
CA LEU A 66 -10.09 2.50 0.37
C LEU A 66 -11.56 2.93 0.48
N ASP A 67 -12.20 3.22 -0.65
CA ASP A 67 -13.62 3.56 -0.73
C ASP A 67 -14.49 2.44 -0.13
N TYR A 68 -14.23 1.18 -0.50
CA TYR A 68 -14.93 0.04 0.10
C TYR A 68 -14.68 -0.10 1.60
N MET A 69 -13.46 0.07 2.07
CA MET A 69 -13.15 0.01 3.50
C MET A 69 -13.89 1.11 4.26
N SER A 70 -13.92 2.32 3.74
CA SER A 70 -14.66 3.45 4.29
C SER A 70 -16.17 3.15 4.35
N SER A 71 -16.74 2.59 3.28
CA SER A 71 -18.17 2.21 3.23
C SER A 71 -18.55 1.16 4.28
N LEU A 72 -17.58 0.36 4.74
CA LEU A 72 -17.74 -0.62 5.81
C LEU A 72 -17.41 -0.04 7.20
N ASN A 73 -17.23 1.27 7.33
CA ASN A 73 -16.87 1.99 8.54
C ASN A 73 -15.49 1.61 9.14
N PHE A 74 -14.56 1.13 8.33
CA PHE A 74 -13.18 0.97 8.77
C PHE A 74 -12.46 2.32 8.71
N LYS A 75 -11.73 2.66 9.78
CA LYS A 75 -10.76 3.75 9.73
C LYS A 75 -9.52 3.30 8.96
N THR A 76 -9.08 4.16 8.07
CA THR A 76 -8.02 3.82 7.12
C THR A 76 -6.85 4.81 7.16
N ILE A 77 -5.64 4.26 7.09
CA ILE A 77 -4.42 5.04 6.85
C ILE A 77 -3.80 4.52 5.57
N ALA A 78 -3.67 5.37 4.56
CA ALA A 78 -2.96 5.05 3.34
C ALA A 78 -1.55 5.63 3.35
N ILE A 79 -0.58 4.83 2.87
CA ILE A 79 0.82 5.21 2.80
C ILE A 79 1.31 4.95 1.38
N GLY A 80 1.82 5.99 0.73
CA GLY A 80 2.31 5.90 -0.64
C GLY A 80 3.50 6.80 -0.89
N ASP A 81 4.18 6.62 -2.02
CA ASP A 81 5.39 7.38 -2.38
C ASP A 81 5.28 8.10 -3.73
N SER A 82 4.31 7.75 -4.55
CA SER A 82 4.21 8.14 -5.95
C SER A 82 2.86 8.74 -6.33
N LEU A 83 2.78 9.26 -7.56
CA LEU A 83 1.54 9.81 -8.11
C LEU A 83 0.44 8.74 -8.24
N ASN A 84 0.81 7.49 -8.49
CA ASN A 84 -0.14 6.38 -8.59
C ASN A 84 -0.87 6.08 -7.27
N ASP A 85 -0.35 6.59 -6.15
CA ASP A 85 -0.92 6.36 -4.84
C ASP A 85 -1.88 7.49 -4.40
N LEU A 86 -1.91 8.61 -5.13
CA LEU A 86 -2.68 9.79 -4.73
C LEU A 86 -4.17 9.50 -4.54
N GLY A 87 -4.75 8.70 -5.43
CA GLY A 87 -6.16 8.32 -5.31
C GLY A 87 -6.47 7.61 -3.98
N MET A 88 -5.61 6.68 -3.56
CA MET A 88 -5.80 6.02 -2.26
C MET A 88 -5.48 6.92 -1.07
N LEU A 89 -4.51 7.85 -1.20
CA LEU A 89 -4.19 8.81 -0.14
C LEU A 89 -5.34 9.79 0.08
N GLU A 90 -6.04 10.15 -0.98
CA GLU A 90 -7.18 11.06 -0.93
C GLU A 90 -8.42 10.42 -0.31
N GLU A 91 -8.64 9.14 -0.59
CA GLU A 91 -9.79 8.37 -0.11
C GLU A 91 -9.65 7.93 1.34
N ALA A 92 -8.43 7.79 1.85
CA ALA A 92 -8.18 7.37 3.23
C ALA A 92 -8.51 8.47 4.25
N ASP A 93 -8.90 8.08 5.46
CA ASP A 93 -9.04 9.02 6.59
C ASP A 93 -7.74 9.77 6.88
N THR A 94 -6.61 9.10 6.66
CA THR A 94 -5.28 9.72 6.78
C THR A 94 -4.37 9.25 5.65
N GLY A 95 -3.96 10.17 4.78
CA GLY A 95 -2.95 9.93 3.74
C GLY A 95 -1.55 10.36 4.20
N ILE A 96 -0.55 9.51 3.98
CA ILE A 96 0.84 9.78 4.33
C ILE A 96 1.75 9.57 3.11
N LEU A 97 2.53 10.57 2.77
CA LEU A 97 3.60 10.47 1.78
C LEU A 97 4.88 9.96 2.47
N PHE A 98 5.35 8.78 2.06
CA PHE A 98 6.55 8.18 2.63
C PHE A 98 7.68 8.07 1.60
N LYS A 99 8.82 8.72 1.88
CA LYS A 99 9.99 8.76 0.98
C LYS A 99 9.68 9.26 -0.43
N SER A 100 8.66 10.08 -0.58
CA SER A 100 8.30 10.70 -1.86
C SER A 100 9.33 11.74 -2.31
N SER A 101 9.35 12.03 -3.60
CA SER A 101 10.20 13.10 -4.15
C SER A 101 9.79 14.48 -3.65
N ASN A 102 10.73 15.43 -3.66
CA ASN A 102 10.46 16.79 -3.21
C ASN A 102 9.38 17.48 -4.07
N SER A 103 9.31 17.17 -5.37
CA SER A 103 8.28 17.69 -6.26
C SER A 103 6.88 17.23 -5.86
N ILE A 104 6.72 15.95 -5.48
CA ILE A 104 5.44 15.43 -5.00
C ILE A 104 5.07 16.07 -3.66
N LYS A 105 6.01 16.15 -2.71
CA LYS A 105 5.78 16.78 -1.40
C LYS A 105 5.34 18.24 -1.52
N SER A 106 5.99 19.02 -2.39
CA SER A 106 5.64 20.42 -2.61
C SER A 106 4.26 20.58 -3.25
N ARG A 107 3.95 19.73 -4.24
CA ARG A 107 2.66 19.79 -4.96
C ARG A 107 1.50 19.31 -4.11
N TYR A 108 1.72 18.37 -3.22
CA TYR A 108 0.68 17.75 -2.38
C TYR A 108 0.95 17.96 -0.89
N SER A 109 1.24 19.21 -0.53
CA SER A 109 1.59 19.63 0.84
C SER A 109 0.48 19.42 1.88
N LYS A 110 -0.74 19.11 1.45
CA LYS A 110 -1.85 18.73 2.35
C LYS A 110 -1.61 17.41 3.09
N TYR A 111 -0.78 16.51 2.53
CA TYR A 111 -0.47 15.24 3.17
C TYR A 111 0.73 15.36 4.10
N PHE A 112 0.68 14.62 5.20
CA PHE A 112 1.85 14.45 6.05
C PHE A 112 2.94 13.71 5.27
N SER A 113 4.16 14.20 5.36
CA SER A 113 5.30 13.64 4.63
C SER A 113 6.41 13.26 5.61
N CYS A 114 6.92 12.03 5.50
CA CYS A 114 8.05 11.56 6.30
C CYS A 114 9.03 10.73 5.47
N ASN A 115 10.28 10.68 5.93
CA ASN A 115 11.37 9.97 5.24
C ASN A 115 11.93 8.82 6.08
N THR A 116 11.64 8.76 7.36
CA THR A 116 12.12 7.72 8.26
C THR A 116 10.98 6.82 8.72
N TYR A 117 11.28 5.56 8.99
CA TYR A 117 10.29 4.63 9.54
C TYR A 117 9.84 5.02 10.94
N SER A 118 10.72 5.60 11.75
CA SER A 118 10.38 6.10 13.08
C SER A 118 9.30 7.18 13.03
N ASP A 119 9.43 8.14 12.12
CA ASP A 119 8.43 9.19 11.96
C ASP A 119 7.11 8.65 11.40
N LEU A 120 7.21 7.67 10.48
CA LEU A 120 6.04 6.99 9.96
C LEU A 120 5.26 6.27 11.06
N LEU A 121 5.94 5.49 11.91
CA LEU A 121 5.32 4.79 13.04
C LEU A 121 4.66 5.74 14.03
N LYS A 122 5.35 6.83 14.41
CA LYS A 122 4.77 7.87 15.27
C LYS A 122 3.49 8.43 14.67
N LYS A 123 3.50 8.71 13.36
CA LYS A 123 2.34 9.27 12.68
C LYS A 123 1.18 8.30 12.60
N ILE A 124 1.44 7.02 12.35
CA ILE A 124 0.42 5.97 12.38
C ILE A 124 -0.24 5.93 13.77
N HIS A 125 0.56 5.83 14.83
CA HIS A 125 0.04 5.74 16.20
C HIS A 125 -0.78 6.98 16.62
N GLN A 126 -0.43 8.17 16.15
CA GLN A 126 -1.16 9.41 16.44
C GLN A 126 -2.55 9.49 15.78
N ASN A 127 -2.79 8.77 14.70
CA ASN A 127 -4.01 8.85 13.91
C ASN A 127 -4.99 7.68 14.12
N ILE A 128 -4.63 6.72 14.95
CA ILE A 128 -5.45 5.54 15.24
C ILE A 128 -6.21 5.68 16.57
N ASN A 129 -5.83 6.62 17.40
CA ASN A 129 -6.50 6.88 18.70
C ASN A 129 -7.71 7.79 18.53
#